data_ae4bcac0266d4a80e5f295f345e4c7c0
#
_entry.id   ae4bcac0266d4a80e5f295f345e4c7c0
#
_cell.length_a   1.000
_cell.length_b   1.000
_cell.length_c   1.000
_cell.angle_alpha   90.00
_cell.angle_beta   90.00
_cell.angle_gamma   90.00
#
_symmetry.space_group_name_H-M   'P 1'
#
loop_
_entity.id
_entity.type
_entity.pdbx_description
1 polymer ?
#
loop_
_entity_poly.entity_id
_entity_poly.type
_entity_poly.pdbx_seq_one_letter_code
_entity_poly.pdbx_strand_id
1 'polypeptide(L)'
;MASRLSLLGLCLAAATASAQQALPLLPKWTRFQGELISLKAYGNPIQDVQLKAVFTSPANEQHEVDGFWDGGNDWKIRFLPDLAGKWTFHITCSDEENRGLHNLSGAFRCTAPLGDNILLKHGPIRVSRDRTHFVHEDSTPFFWMADTAWNGPLKSNEFDWKHYLGERKRQGFTAVQWVATSWRGAPDGDADGNKAFEGKEKIRINPGYFQRLDYRVEAINDAGLLSVPVLLWAMRGDENPVNILPDDQAILLARYMVARWGATYGAWFLGGDGDYSGTQAARWRTLGQAVFGGSRHFPVFMHPKGKSWVLEEFRDEKWMTALGYQSGHDINDATNNWIHHGPATRDWAKLPHRPVVNIEPAYEGHNSYSKKQPITALEVRRALYWSLLGTPTAGVSYGAAGVWGWDAGDAPTPGHPDAGTPPAWHVALNFEAGEQVAYLSALFKSI
;
A
#
# COMPACT_ATOMS: atom_id res chain seq x y z
N MET A 1 8.03 7.23 22.04
CA MET A 1 7.76 5.85 22.51
C MET A 1 6.25 5.67 22.55
N ALA A 2 5.64 5.26 21.44
CA ALA A 2 4.25 4.89 21.44
C ALA A 2 4.13 3.51 22.07
N SER A 3 3.35 3.41 23.14
CA SER A 3 3.13 2.17 23.89
C SER A 3 2.48 1.14 22.96
N ARG A 4 3.21 0.09 22.64
CA ARG A 4 2.64 -1.12 22.07
C ARG A 4 1.71 -1.73 23.11
N LEU A 5 0.40 -1.55 22.97
CA LEU A 5 -0.56 -2.42 23.59
C LEU A 5 -0.68 -3.68 22.72
N SER A 6 0.33 -4.55 22.83
CA SER A 6 0.14 -5.94 22.48
C SER A 6 -0.82 -6.51 23.53
N LEU A 7 -2.08 -6.70 23.19
CA LEU A 7 -2.96 -7.52 23.97
C LEU A 7 -2.38 -8.95 23.95
N LEU A 8 -1.68 -9.29 25.03
CA LEU A 8 -1.21 -10.65 25.29
C LEU A 8 -2.36 -11.62 25.03
N GLY A 9 -2.02 -12.72 24.38
CA GLY A 9 -2.88 -13.78 23.92
C GLY A 9 -4.15 -13.97 24.72
N LEU A 10 -5.30 -13.84 24.05
CA LEU A 10 -6.57 -14.33 24.58
C LEU A 10 -6.46 -15.85 24.69
N CYS A 11 -5.98 -16.38 25.83
CA CYS A 11 -6.17 -17.76 26.17
C CYS A 11 -7.68 -17.99 26.32
N LEU A 12 -8.28 -18.71 25.38
CA LEU A 12 -9.65 -19.19 25.47
C LEU A 12 -9.73 -20.22 26.63
N ALA A 13 -10.10 -19.76 27.82
CA ALA A 13 -10.51 -20.62 28.89
C ALA A 13 -12.00 -20.97 28.72
N ALA A 14 -12.30 -22.25 28.77
CA ALA A 14 -13.66 -22.76 28.77
C ALA A 14 -14.49 -22.10 29.88
N ALA A 15 -15.72 -21.71 29.55
CA ALA A 15 -16.65 -21.00 30.42
C ALA A 15 -17.01 -21.82 31.67
N THR A 16 -16.59 -21.32 32.83
CA THR A 16 -17.29 -21.52 34.09
C THR A 16 -17.84 -20.18 34.56
N ALA A 17 -19.03 -20.21 35.13
CA ALA A 17 -19.88 -19.06 35.36
C ALA A 17 -19.27 -17.93 36.20
N SER A 18 -19.62 -16.69 35.79
CA SER A 18 -19.81 -15.44 36.52
C SER A 18 -18.63 -14.77 37.22
N ALA A 19 -17.97 -13.95 36.49
CA ALA A 19 -17.80 -12.53 36.74
C ALA A 19 -17.85 -11.90 35.35
N GLN A 20 -18.59 -10.83 35.16
CA GLN A 20 -18.69 -10.15 33.88
C GLN A 20 -17.30 -9.54 33.58
N GLN A 21 -16.44 -10.35 32.98
CA GLN A 21 -15.05 -9.97 32.68
C GLN A 21 -15.12 -8.74 31.76
N ALA A 22 -14.52 -7.65 32.21
CA ALA A 22 -14.51 -6.42 31.41
C ALA A 22 -13.91 -6.71 30.03
N LEU A 23 -14.63 -6.28 28.98
CA LEU A 23 -14.16 -6.45 27.60
C LEU A 23 -12.83 -5.72 27.40
N PRO A 24 -11.89 -6.29 26.65
CA PRO A 24 -10.68 -5.59 26.23
C PRO A 24 -11.02 -4.26 25.58
N LEU A 25 -10.27 -3.19 25.91
CA LEU A 25 -10.47 -1.87 25.35
C LEU A 25 -9.51 -1.67 24.16
N LEU A 26 -10.03 -1.16 23.06
CA LEU A 26 -9.25 -0.85 21.86
C LEU A 26 -9.67 0.55 21.35
N PRO A 27 -8.76 1.53 21.25
CA PRO A 27 -9.10 2.81 20.67
C PRO A 27 -9.57 2.68 19.21
N LYS A 28 -10.51 3.50 18.82
CA LYS A 28 -10.97 3.61 17.43
C LYS A 28 -9.77 3.81 16.50
N TRP A 29 -9.79 3.14 15.35
CA TRP A 29 -8.71 3.15 14.36
C TRP A 29 -7.38 2.53 14.81
N THR A 30 -7.33 1.92 15.99
CA THR A 30 -6.20 1.09 16.38
C THR A 30 -6.42 -0.34 15.91
N ARG A 31 -5.37 -0.96 15.40
CA ARG A 31 -5.44 -2.33 14.86
C ARG A 31 -5.79 -3.36 15.94
N PHE A 32 -6.91 -4.06 15.76
CA PHE A 32 -7.16 -5.35 16.42
C PHE A 32 -6.25 -6.40 15.78
N GLN A 33 -5.59 -7.21 16.57
CA GLN A 33 -4.88 -8.40 16.12
C GLN A 33 -5.28 -9.60 16.97
N GLY A 34 -5.93 -10.57 16.34
CA GLY A 34 -6.17 -11.90 16.89
C GLY A 34 -5.01 -12.82 16.54
N GLU A 35 -4.48 -13.54 17.55
CA GLU A 35 -3.44 -14.56 17.39
C GLU A 35 -4.03 -15.93 17.64
N LEU A 36 -3.83 -16.84 16.71
CA LEU A 36 -4.45 -18.16 16.67
C LEU A 36 -3.39 -19.22 16.46
N ILE A 37 -3.55 -20.35 17.12
CA ILE A 37 -2.61 -21.48 16.99
C ILE A 37 -3.35 -22.64 16.33
N SER A 38 -2.88 -23.03 15.15
CA SER A 38 -3.37 -24.24 14.48
C SER A 38 -3.01 -25.48 15.29
N LEU A 39 -3.98 -26.35 15.50
CA LEU A 39 -3.77 -27.66 16.14
C LEU A 39 -3.41 -28.75 15.14
N LYS A 40 -3.34 -28.41 13.84
CA LYS A 40 -2.93 -29.28 12.75
C LYS A 40 -1.78 -28.65 11.97
N ALA A 41 -0.91 -29.47 11.44
CA ALA A 41 0.09 -29.06 10.45
C ALA A 41 -0.46 -29.21 9.03
N TYR A 42 -0.14 -28.25 8.16
CA TYR A 42 -0.54 -28.24 6.74
C TYR A 42 0.70 -28.29 5.86
N GLY A 43 0.59 -29.01 4.74
CA GLY A 43 1.67 -29.12 3.77
C GLY A 43 1.98 -27.79 3.07
N ASN A 44 0.94 -27.02 2.77
CA ASN A 44 1.03 -25.65 2.27
C ASN A 44 -0.13 -24.82 2.86
N PRO A 45 0.06 -24.18 4.02
CA PRO A 45 -1.03 -23.58 4.78
C PRO A 45 -1.92 -22.62 3.98
N ILE A 46 -1.34 -21.81 3.10
CA ILE A 46 -2.09 -20.83 2.31
C ILE A 46 -2.89 -21.44 1.14
N GLN A 47 -2.54 -22.68 0.73
CA GLN A 47 -3.28 -23.42 -0.30
C GLN A 47 -4.34 -24.32 0.32
N ASP A 48 -4.03 -24.87 1.50
CA ASP A 48 -4.81 -25.94 2.11
C ASP A 48 -5.95 -25.36 2.97
N VAL A 49 -5.80 -24.12 3.49
CA VAL A 49 -6.70 -23.56 4.50
C VAL A 49 -7.08 -22.11 4.18
N GLN A 50 -8.36 -21.79 4.37
CA GLN A 50 -8.89 -20.43 4.36
C GLN A 50 -9.38 -20.07 5.76
N LEU A 51 -8.86 -18.96 6.29
CA LEU A 51 -9.25 -18.41 7.59
C LEU A 51 -9.98 -17.09 7.35
N LYS A 52 -11.14 -16.93 7.98
CA LYS A 52 -11.96 -15.72 7.87
C LYS A 52 -12.46 -15.28 9.23
N ALA A 53 -12.71 -14.01 9.39
CA ALA A 53 -13.42 -13.46 10.53
C ALA A 53 -14.51 -12.50 10.08
N VAL A 54 -15.67 -12.58 10.72
CA VAL A 54 -16.74 -11.59 10.59
C VAL A 54 -16.79 -10.78 11.87
N PHE A 55 -16.52 -9.48 11.74
CA PHE A 55 -16.66 -8.51 12.82
C PHE A 55 -18.02 -7.83 12.71
N THR A 56 -18.78 -7.81 13.82
CA THR A 56 -20.08 -7.14 13.90
C THR A 56 -19.93 -5.87 14.73
N SER A 57 -20.26 -4.74 14.11
CA SER A 57 -20.16 -3.41 14.71
C SER A 57 -21.25 -3.17 15.78
N PRO A 58 -21.12 -2.12 16.61
CA PRO A 58 -22.19 -1.65 17.48
C PRO A 58 -23.49 -1.28 16.76
N ALA A 59 -23.43 -1.01 15.45
CA ALA A 59 -24.60 -0.74 14.59
C ALA A 59 -25.15 -1.99 13.89
N ASN A 60 -24.66 -3.19 14.23
CA ASN A 60 -24.98 -4.48 13.60
C ASN A 60 -24.56 -4.60 12.13
N GLU A 61 -23.60 -3.81 11.68
CA GLU A 61 -22.98 -3.98 10.38
C GLU A 61 -21.89 -5.05 10.44
N GLN A 62 -21.82 -5.90 9.43
CA GLN A 62 -20.85 -6.99 9.35
C GLN A 62 -19.70 -6.63 8.42
N HIS A 63 -18.49 -6.92 8.86
CA HIS A 63 -17.25 -6.73 8.12
C HIS A 63 -16.48 -8.04 8.08
N GLU A 64 -16.39 -8.64 6.89
CA GLU A 64 -15.59 -9.85 6.69
C GLU A 64 -14.15 -9.48 6.37
N VAL A 65 -13.19 -10.16 7.00
CA VAL A 65 -11.76 -10.06 6.70
C VAL A 65 -11.15 -11.45 6.58
N ASP A 66 -10.17 -11.59 5.71
CA ASP A 66 -9.36 -12.80 5.63
C ASP A 66 -8.32 -12.80 6.77
N GLY A 67 -8.07 -13.98 7.35
CA GLY A 67 -6.89 -14.23 8.17
C GLY A 67 -5.70 -14.65 7.30
N PHE A 68 -4.53 -14.71 7.91
CA PHE A 68 -3.31 -15.12 7.23
C PHE A 68 -2.42 -15.99 8.11
N TRP A 69 -1.69 -16.89 7.45
CA TRP A 69 -0.65 -17.71 8.06
C TRP A 69 0.62 -16.88 8.31
N ASP A 70 1.16 -16.94 9.52
CA ASP A 70 2.34 -16.17 9.93
C ASP A 70 3.57 -17.05 10.24
N GLY A 71 3.54 -18.32 9.84
CA GLY A 71 4.63 -19.28 10.00
C GLY A 71 4.32 -20.35 11.05
N GLY A 72 4.94 -21.54 10.89
CA GLY A 72 4.69 -22.65 11.80
C GLY A 72 3.21 -22.95 11.95
N ASN A 73 2.71 -22.93 13.18
CA ASN A 73 1.29 -23.08 13.52
C ASN A 73 0.58 -21.73 13.75
N ASP A 74 1.28 -20.60 13.55
CA ASP A 74 0.75 -19.28 13.89
C ASP A 74 -0.10 -18.71 12.75
N TRP A 75 -1.31 -18.26 13.12
CA TRP A 75 -2.24 -17.57 12.24
C TRP A 75 -2.69 -16.27 12.86
N LYS A 76 -2.98 -15.27 12.03
CA LYS A 76 -3.40 -13.96 12.51
C LYS A 76 -4.61 -13.45 11.77
N ILE A 77 -5.40 -12.66 12.49
CA ILE A 77 -6.49 -11.86 11.94
C ILE A 77 -6.25 -10.42 12.35
N ARG A 78 -6.35 -9.49 11.41
CA ARG A 78 -6.21 -8.06 11.65
C ARG A 78 -7.46 -7.32 11.21
N PHE A 79 -7.90 -6.39 12.03
CA PHE A 79 -9.09 -5.57 11.77
C PHE A 79 -8.89 -4.16 12.32
N LEU A 80 -9.52 -3.15 11.67
CA LEU A 80 -9.44 -1.76 12.08
C LEU A 80 -10.85 -1.26 12.44
N PRO A 81 -11.24 -1.24 13.73
CA PRO A 81 -12.58 -0.80 14.15
C PRO A 81 -12.74 0.71 13.97
N ASP A 82 -13.88 1.12 13.42
CA ASP A 82 -14.18 2.49 13.03
C ASP A 82 -15.36 3.12 13.80
N LEU A 83 -16.00 2.36 14.70
CA LEU A 83 -17.15 2.81 15.48
C LEU A 83 -16.96 2.51 16.96
N ALA A 84 -17.12 3.51 17.83
CA ALA A 84 -17.06 3.33 19.27
C ALA A 84 -18.23 2.47 19.78
N GLY A 85 -17.97 1.55 20.71
CA GLY A 85 -18.97 0.65 21.26
C GLY A 85 -18.50 -0.79 21.33
N LYS A 86 -19.43 -1.72 21.58
CA LYS A 86 -19.13 -3.15 21.65
C LYS A 86 -19.07 -3.74 20.25
N TRP A 87 -17.93 -4.33 19.91
CA TRP A 87 -17.72 -5.17 18.73
C TRP A 87 -17.72 -6.63 19.14
N THR A 88 -18.26 -7.49 18.29
CA THR A 88 -18.13 -8.95 18.39
C THR A 88 -17.45 -9.47 17.14
N PHE A 89 -16.83 -10.64 17.26
CA PHE A 89 -16.27 -11.32 16.08
C PHE A 89 -16.50 -12.82 16.16
N HIS A 90 -16.58 -13.43 14.99
CA HIS A 90 -16.65 -14.87 14.80
C HIS A 90 -15.64 -15.30 13.72
N ILE A 91 -14.83 -16.31 14.04
CA ILE A 91 -13.74 -16.79 13.19
C ILE A 91 -14.10 -18.18 12.69
N THR A 92 -13.94 -18.39 11.39
CA THR A 92 -14.17 -19.66 10.71
C THR A 92 -12.94 -20.07 9.90
N CYS A 93 -12.72 -21.35 9.83
CA CYS A 93 -11.68 -21.99 9.03
C CYS A 93 -12.32 -23.00 8.09
N SER A 94 -11.80 -23.14 6.87
CA SER A 94 -12.25 -24.14 5.89
C SER A 94 -12.03 -25.59 6.39
N ASP A 95 -11.03 -25.81 7.25
CA ASP A 95 -10.88 -27.05 8.01
C ASP A 95 -11.64 -26.92 9.35
N GLU A 96 -12.90 -27.35 9.36
CA GLU A 96 -13.81 -27.24 10.52
C GLU A 96 -13.37 -28.10 11.71
N GLU A 97 -12.51 -29.09 11.50
CA GLU A 97 -11.99 -29.92 12.58
C GLU A 97 -10.82 -29.26 13.32
N ASN A 98 -10.21 -28.22 12.74
CA ASN A 98 -9.13 -27.49 13.41
C ASN A 98 -9.67 -26.53 14.45
N ARG A 99 -9.86 -27.03 15.68
CA ARG A 99 -10.41 -26.26 16.81
C ARG A 99 -9.56 -25.05 17.22
N GLY A 100 -8.32 -24.98 16.80
CA GLY A 100 -7.45 -23.81 17.00
C GLY A 100 -7.75 -22.65 16.06
N LEU A 101 -8.45 -22.91 14.94
CA LEU A 101 -8.77 -21.94 13.90
C LEU A 101 -10.26 -21.80 13.60
N HIS A 102 -11.09 -22.77 13.96
CA HIS A 102 -12.50 -22.82 13.57
C HIS A 102 -13.46 -22.63 14.77
N ASN A 103 -14.56 -21.92 14.51
CA ASN A 103 -15.66 -21.66 15.43
C ASN A 103 -15.22 -20.93 16.72
N LEU A 104 -14.35 -19.93 16.56
CA LEU A 104 -13.86 -19.09 17.65
C LEU A 104 -14.63 -17.77 17.66
N SER A 105 -14.98 -17.28 18.83
CA SER A 105 -15.74 -16.03 18.98
C SER A 105 -15.18 -15.19 20.11
N GLY A 106 -15.38 -13.89 20.01
CA GLY A 106 -14.98 -12.97 21.05
C GLY A 106 -15.62 -11.59 20.91
N ALA A 107 -15.25 -10.71 21.81
CA ALA A 107 -15.73 -9.34 21.81
C ALA A 107 -14.68 -8.40 22.40
N PHE A 108 -14.73 -7.13 21.98
CA PHE A 108 -13.97 -6.04 22.57
C PHE A 108 -14.84 -4.76 22.60
N ARG A 109 -14.38 -3.76 23.32
CA ARG A 109 -15.00 -2.43 23.33
C ARG A 109 -14.09 -1.43 22.64
N CYS A 110 -14.57 -0.87 21.55
CA CYS A 110 -13.90 0.24 20.86
C CYS A 110 -14.21 1.54 21.61
N THR A 111 -13.15 2.32 21.90
CA THR A 111 -13.23 3.62 22.59
C THR A 111 -13.00 4.78 21.62
N ALA A 112 -12.99 6.00 22.12
CA ALA A 112 -12.57 7.17 21.31
C ALA A 112 -11.14 7.00 20.80
N PRO A 113 -10.77 7.68 19.69
CA PRO A 113 -9.39 7.68 19.19
C PRO A 113 -8.41 8.15 20.28
N LEU A 114 -7.19 7.64 20.24
CA LEU A 114 -6.14 7.97 21.22
C LEU A 114 -4.78 8.13 20.52
N GLY A 115 -4.07 9.20 20.84
CA GLY A 115 -2.71 9.49 20.39
C GLY A 115 -2.61 10.73 19.51
N ASP A 116 -1.38 11.22 19.33
CA ASP A 116 -1.06 12.46 18.61
C ASP A 116 -0.72 12.20 17.12
N ASN A 117 -0.53 10.94 16.74
CA ASN A 117 -0.30 10.59 15.35
C ASN A 117 -1.53 10.95 14.52
N ILE A 118 -1.34 11.71 13.44
CA ILE A 118 -2.41 12.21 12.57
C ILE A 118 -3.32 11.08 12.05
N LEU A 119 -2.74 9.90 11.77
CA LEU A 119 -3.48 8.74 11.29
C LEU A 119 -4.40 8.15 12.38
N LEU A 120 -3.92 8.08 13.63
CA LEU A 120 -4.73 7.65 14.78
C LEU A 120 -5.79 8.68 15.15
N LYS A 121 -5.49 9.96 14.96
CA LYS A 121 -6.40 11.06 15.30
C LYS A 121 -7.57 11.18 14.34
N HIS A 122 -7.32 11.07 13.03
CA HIS A 122 -8.29 11.31 11.98
C HIS A 122 -8.76 10.03 11.27
N GLY A 123 -8.09 8.88 11.53
CA GLY A 123 -8.38 7.59 10.93
C GLY A 123 -7.79 7.40 9.53
N PRO A 124 -8.01 6.22 8.92
CA PRO A 124 -7.55 5.93 7.58
C PRO A 124 -8.16 6.90 6.55
N ILE A 125 -7.54 6.95 5.38
CA ILE A 125 -8.08 7.73 4.26
C ILE A 125 -9.16 6.94 3.51
N ARG A 126 -10.09 7.68 2.95
CA ARG A 126 -11.11 7.23 2.00
C ARG A 126 -11.30 8.25 0.88
N VAL A 127 -12.00 7.85 -0.15
CA VAL A 127 -12.43 8.78 -1.19
C VAL A 127 -13.53 9.69 -0.64
N SER A 128 -13.45 10.99 -0.92
CA SER A 128 -14.46 11.99 -0.55
C SER A 128 -15.85 11.64 -1.11
N ARG A 129 -16.90 12.25 -0.56
CA ARG A 129 -18.29 11.98 -0.99
C ARG A 129 -18.53 12.35 -2.46
N ASP A 130 -17.93 13.43 -2.93
CA ASP A 130 -18.00 13.88 -4.33
C ASP A 130 -17.03 13.13 -5.25
N ARG A 131 -16.19 12.24 -4.66
CA ARG A 131 -15.22 11.38 -5.34
C ARG A 131 -14.11 12.12 -6.09
N THR A 132 -13.78 13.34 -5.69
CA THR A 132 -12.75 14.16 -6.36
C THR A 132 -11.40 14.16 -5.64
N HIS A 133 -11.39 13.89 -4.34
CA HIS A 133 -10.20 13.96 -3.49
C HIS A 133 -10.22 12.89 -2.38
N PHE A 134 -9.22 12.90 -1.52
CA PHE A 134 -9.16 12.02 -0.35
C PHE A 134 -9.48 12.81 0.92
N VAL A 135 -10.11 12.12 1.86
CA VAL A 135 -10.36 12.60 3.22
C VAL A 135 -10.07 11.49 4.21
N HIS A 136 -9.74 11.84 5.44
CA HIS A 136 -9.73 10.89 6.54
C HIS A 136 -11.16 10.42 6.90
N GLU A 137 -11.29 9.39 7.71
CA GLU A 137 -12.61 8.87 8.13
C GLU A 137 -13.45 9.92 8.84
N ASP A 138 -12.86 10.85 9.56
CA ASP A 138 -13.55 11.97 10.20
C ASP A 138 -13.86 13.15 9.26
N SER A 139 -13.59 12.99 7.96
CA SER A 139 -13.75 13.98 6.89
C SER A 139 -12.71 15.12 6.86
N THR A 140 -11.65 15.02 7.67
CA THR A 140 -10.50 15.92 7.51
C THR A 140 -9.88 15.73 6.12
N PRO A 141 -9.65 16.81 5.35
CA PRO A 141 -9.04 16.70 4.02
C PRO A 141 -7.65 16.07 4.07
N PHE A 142 -7.33 15.25 3.07
CA PHE A 142 -6.03 14.62 2.90
C PHE A 142 -5.43 15.01 1.55
N PHE A 143 -4.26 15.63 1.57
CA PHE A 143 -3.50 15.94 0.37
C PHE A 143 -2.48 14.83 0.10
N TRP A 144 -2.59 14.19 -1.06
CA TRP A 144 -1.64 13.15 -1.47
C TRP A 144 -0.34 13.79 -1.95
N MET A 145 0.72 13.62 -1.16
CA MET A 145 2.09 13.94 -1.55
C MET A 145 2.96 12.75 -1.18
N ALA A 146 3.11 11.80 -2.10
CA ALA A 146 3.85 10.58 -1.84
C ALA A 146 5.30 10.69 -2.30
N ASP A 147 6.21 10.03 -1.57
CA ASP A 147 7.55 9.72 -2.08
C ASP A 147 7.60 8.31 -2.64
N THR A 148 8.48 8.11 -3.61
CA THR A 148 8.72 6.82 -4.24
C THR A 148 10.00 6.20 -3.69
N ALA A 149 9.87 5.13 -2.93
CA ALA A 149 10.96 4.33 -2.38
C ALA A 149 10.73 2.85 -2.71
N TRP A 150 10.73 2.52 -4.03
CA TRP A 150 10.36 1.18 -4.51
C TRP A 150 11.05 0.07 -3.76
N ASN A 151 12.36 0.20 -3.51
CA ASN A 151 13.18 -0.78 -2.81
C ASN A 151 13.39 -0.45 -1.32
N GLY A 152 12.92 0.70 -0.83
CA GLY A 152 13.17 1.14 0.54
C GLY A 152 12.87 0.07 1.60
N PRO A 153 11.63 -0.44 1.70
CA PRO A 153 11.30 -1.50 2.67
C PRO A 153 12.07 -2.80 2.44
N LEU A 154 12.44 -3.12 1.20
CA LEU A 154 13.16 -4.35 0.86
C LEU A 154 14.64 -4.27 1.26
N LYS A 155 15.31 -3.17 0.98
CA LYS A 155 16.78 -3.05 1.05
C LYS A 155 17.29 -2.32 2.28
N SER A 156 16.46 -1.49 2.95
CA SER A 156 16.88 -0.74 4.13
C SER A 156 17.11 -1.63 5.35
N ASN A 157 18.03 -1.23 6.23
CA ASN A 157 18.03 -1.64 7.63
C ASN A 157 17.04 -0.78 8.44
N GLU A 158 16.86 -1.07 9.72
CA GLU A 158 15.89 -0.38 10.57
C GLU A 158 16.26 1.09 10.82
N PHE A 159 17.54 1.37 11.03
CA PHE A 159 18.03 2.72 11.31
C PHE A 159 17.88 3.63 10.11
N ASP A 160 18.35 3.20 8.95
CA ASP A 160 18.25 3.94 7.69
C ASP A 160 16.79 4.19 7.29
N TRP A 161 15.92 3.19 7.49
CA TRP A 161 14.49 3.34 7.20
C TRP A 161 13.83 4.40 8.07
N LYS A 162 14.11 4.41 9.38
CA LYS A 162 13.59 5.43 10.29
C LYS A 162 14.13 6.83 9.98
N HIS A 163 15.40 6.93 9.61
CA HIS A 163 16.00 8.20 9.17
C HIS A 163 15.30 8.74 7.93
N TYR A 164 15.15 7.91 6.89
CA TYR A 164 14.42 8.27 5.66
C TYR A 164 13.00 8.76 5.96
N LEU A 165 12.24 8.02 6.75
CA LEU A 165 10.87 8.38 7.10
C LEU A 165 10.79 9.71 7.87
N GLY A 166 11.71 9.95 8.79
CA GLY A 166 11.82 11.20 9.53
C GLY A 166 12.05 12.40 8.61
N GLU A 167 12.99 12.28 7.66
CA GLU A 167 13.28 13.32 6.68
C GLU A 167 12.10 13.56 5.73
N ARG A 168 11.47 12.52 5.19
CA ARG A 168 10.30 12.67 4.33
C ARG A 168 9.11 13.31 5.07
N LYS A 169 8.92 12.97 6.33
CA LYS A 169 7.91 13.66 7.17
C LYS A 169 8.23 15.14 7.34
N ARG A 170 9.48 15.49 7.64
CA ARG A 170 9.95 16.88 7.76
C ARG A 170 9.74 17.66 6.46
N GLN A 171 10.01 17.05 5.32
CA GLN A 171 9.83 17.59 3.98
C GLN A 171 8.34 17.70 3.56
N GLY A 172 7.39 17.26 4.38
CA GLY A 172 5.96 17.43 4.16
C GLY A 172 5.28 16.34 3.32
N PHE A 173 5.96 15.22 3.09
CA PHE A 173 5.34 14.05 2.46
C PHE A 173 4.23 13.46 3.35
N THR A 174 3.28 12.78 2.73
CA THR A 174 2.12 12.17 3.39
C THR A 174 1.98 10.68 3.13
N ALA A 175 2.72 10.12 2.19
CA ALA A 175 2.69 8.71 1.83
C ALA A 175 4.06 8.23 1.29
N VAL A 176 4.28 6.92 1.31
CA VAL A 176 5.44 6.23 0.71
C VAL A 176 4.95 5.11 -0.18
N GLN A 177 5.32 5.17 -1.46
CA GLN A 177 5.08 4.13 -2.48
C GLN A 177 6.26 3.15 -2.50
N TRP A 178 5.98 1.84 -2.50
CA TRP A 178 7.01 0.81 -2.44
C TRP A 178 6.54 -0.50 -3.06
N VAL A 179 7.48 -1.39 -3.43
CA VAL A 179 7.16 -2.70 -4.03
C VAL A 179 7.21 -3.78 -2.95
N ALA A 180 6.15 -4.62 -2.91
CA ALA A 180 5.95 -5.58 -1.82
C ALA A 180 6.62 -6.95 -2.04
N THR A 181 7.13 -7.22 -3.24
CA THR A 181 7.71 -8.51 -3.62
C THR A 181 9.02 -8.31 -4.39
N SER A 182 9.70 -9.40 -4.75
CA SER A 182 10.79 -9.33 -5.73
C SER A 182 10.26 -8.77 -7.05
N TRP A 183 11.07 -7.99 -7.73
CA TRP A 183 10.79 -7.37 -9.02
C TRP A 183 12.09 -7.05 -9.75
N ARG A 184 12.04 -6.56 -10.98
CA ARG A 184 13.25 -6.29 -11.78
C ARG A 184 14.29 -5.39 -11.09
N GLY A 185 13.86 -4.45 -10.21
CA GLY A 185 14.76 -3.58 -9.44
C GLY A 185 15.29 -4.23 -8.15
N ALA A 186 14.77 -5.39 -7.77
CA ALA A 186 15.22 -6.22 -6.66
C ALA A 186 14.98 -7.70 -6.98
N PRO A 187 15.65 -8.26 -8.01
CA PRO A 187 15.39 -9.63 -8.49
C PRO A 187 15.74 -10.69 -7.44
N ASP A 188 16.71 -10.41 -6.59
CA ASP A 188 17.14 -11.30 -5.52
C ASP A 188 16.31 -11.21 -4.24
N GLY A 189 15.29 -10.32 -4.22
CA GLY A 189 14.43 -10.12 -3.06
C GLY A 189 14.92 -9.01 -2.11
N ASP A 190 14.80 -9.24 -0.80
CA ASP A 190 15.18 -8.28 0.23
C ASP A 190 16.72 -8.15 0.41
N ALA A 191 17.16 -7.38 1.41
CA ALA A 191 18.59 -7.18 1.68
C ALA A 191 19.35 -8.45 2.06
N ASP A 192 18.63 -9.46 2.58
CA ASP A 192 19.18 -10.76 2.99
C ASP A 192 19.01 -11.83 1.91
N GLY A 193 18.52 -11.47 0.71
CA GLY A 193 18.27 -12.40 -0.40
C GLY A 193 17.00 -13.22 -0.25
N ASN A 194 16.12 -12.88 0.69
CA ASN A 194 14.85 -13.58 0.85
C ASN A 194 13.84 -13.10 -0.19
N LYS A 195 13.05 -14.04 -0.71
CA LYS A 195 11.92 -13.77 -1.61
C LYS A 195 10.59 -13.94 -0.87
N ALA A 196 9.57 -13.24 -1.34
CA ALA A 196 8.21 -13.27 -0.76
C ALA A 196 7.57 -14.65 -0.83
N PHE A 197 7.89 -15.40 -1.87
CA PHE A 197 7.34 -16.74 -2.12
C PHE A 197 8.30 -17.56 -2.99
N GLU A 198 8.03 -18.86 -3.03
CA GLU A 198 8.64 -19.85 -3.93
C GLU A 198 7.56 -20.60 -4.73
N GLY A 199 7.95 -21.19 -5.86
CA GLY A 199 7.03 -21.91 -6.74
C GLY A 199 6.29 -21.00 -7.72
N LYS A 200 5.53 -21.63 -8.64
CA LYS A 200 4.72 -20.94 -9.66
C LYS A 200 3.29 -21.47 -9.65
N GLU A 201 3.08 -22.75 -9.92
CA GLU A 201 1.75 -23.38 -9.99
C GLU A 201 1.05 -23.46 -8.64
N LYS A 202 1.82 -23.60 -7.57
CA LYS A 202 1.37 -23.52 -6.17
C LYS A 202 2.45 -22.84 -5.35
N ILE A 203 2.23 -21.56 -5.08
CA ILE A 203 3.20 -20.76 -4.31
C ILE A 203 3.25 -21.23 -2.85
N ARG A 204 4.45 -21.09 -2.27
CA ARG A 204 4.69 -21.17 -0.81
C ARG A 204 5.14 -19.81 -0.33
N ILE A 205 4.43 -19.21 0.58
CA ILE A 205 4.79 -17.92 1.16
C ILE A 205 5.98 -18.10 2.10
N ASN A 206 6.85 -17.10 2.13
CA ASN A 206 7.91 -16.95 3.12
C ASN A 206 7.42 -16.01 4.26
N PRO A 207 6.94 -16.52 5.39
CA PRO A 207 6.43 -15.66 6.45
C PRO A 207 7.48 -14.70 7.03
N GLY A 208 8.74 -15.13 7.12
CA GLY A 208 9.84 -14.32 7.65
C GLY A 208 10.08 -13.05 6.81
N TYR A 209 9.97 -13.16 5.49
CA TYR A 209 10.01 -12.00 4.59
C TYR A 209 8.91 -10.98 4.92
N PHE A 210 7.67 -11.44 5.07
CA PHE A 210 6.54 -10.56 5.37
C PHE A 210 6.55 -10.03 6.81
N GLN A 211 7.05 -10.79 7.78
CA GLN A 211 7.26 -10.33 9.16
C GLN A 211 8.24 -9.17 9.19
N ARG A 212 9.34 -9.25 8.42
CA ARG A 212 10.28 -8.14 8.26
C ARG A 212 9.59 -6.91 7.66
N LEU A 213 8.76 -7.08 6.64
CA LEU A 213 8.00 -5.99 6.02
C LEU A 213 6.93 -5.39 6.96
N ASP A 214 6.34 -6.15 7.87
CA ASP A 214 5.43 -5.61 8.88
C ASP A 214 6.09 -4.48 9.68
N TYR A 215 7.34 -4.66 10.12
CA TYR A 215 8.10 -3.60 10.82
C TYR A 215 8.31 -2.36 9.94
N ARG A 216 8.50 -2.54 8.62
CA ARG A 216 8.66 -1.43 7.68
C ARG A 216 7.35 -0.65 7.49
N VAL A 217 6.23 -1.36 7.35
CA VAL A 217 4.89 -0.77 7.23
C VAL A 217 4.48 -0.06 8.52
N GLU A 218 4.74 -0.68 9.67
CA GLU A 218 4.49 -0.06 10.98
C GLU A 218 5.30 1.23 11.14
N ALA A 219 6.59 1.23 10.79
CA ALA A 219 7.43 2.42 10.86
C ALA A 219 6.92 3.56 9.96
N ILE A 220 6.40 3.27 8.75
CA ILE A 220 5.75 4.27 7.88
C ILE A 220 4.57 4.91 8.63
N ASN A 221 3.68 4.09 9.19
CA ASN A 221 2.50 4.59 9.88
C ASN A 221 2.84 5.31 11.20
N ASP A 222 3.85 4.85 11.94
CA ASP A 222 4.35 5.52 13.16
C ASP A 222 4.91 6.92 12.84
N ALA A 223 5.53 7.10 11.67
CA ALA A 223 5.92 8.42 11.17
C ALA A 223 4.73 9.30 10.75
N GLY A 224 3.51 8.79 10.75
CA GLY A 224 2.30 9.48 10.29
C GLY A 224 2.19 9.58 8.77
N LEU A 225 2.79 8.63 8.05
CA LEU A 225 2.74 8.51 6.60
C LEU A 225 1.89 7.29 6.21
N LEU A 226 1.24 7.35 5.04
CA LEU A 226 0.53 6.21 4.48
C LEU A 226 1.50 5.23 3.83
N SER A 227 1.27 3.95 4.03
CA SER A 227 1.96 2.87 3.31
C SER A 227 1.23 2.53 2.01
N VAL A 228 1.93 2.60 0.88
CA VAL A 228 1.34 2.36 -0.45
C VAL A 228 2.12 1.26 -1.18
N PRO A 229 1.87 -0.02 -0.85
CA PRO A 229 2.53 -1.13 -1.52
C PRO A 229 1.98 -1.35 -2.93
N VAL A 230 2.89 -1.64 -3.87
CA VAL A 230 2.58 -2.31 -5.13
C VAL A 230 2.52 -3.82 -4.84
N LEU A 231 1.34 -4.42 -5.02
CA LEU A 231 1.13 -5.84 -4.72
C LEU A 231 1.73 -6.76 -5.79
N LEU A 232 1.50 -6.42 -7.06
CA LEU A 232 1.92 -7.24 -8.21
C LEU A 232 2.60 -6.36 -9.24
N TRP A 233 3.94 -6.36 -9.28
CA TRP A 233 4.66 -5.62 -10.33
C TRP A 233 4.42 -6.25 -11.70
N ALA A 234 4.12 -5.44 -12.71
CA ALA A 234 3.52 -5.91 -13.97
C ALA A 234 4.34 -5.64 -15.23
N MET A 235 5.44 -4.89 -15.14
CA MET A 235 6.32 -4.71 -16.28
C MET A 235 6.88 -6.08 -16.75
N ARG A 236 7.28 -6.16 -18.01
CA ARG A 236 7.87 -7.40 -18.56
C ARG A 236 9.12 -7.80 -17.78
N GLY A 237 9.28 -9.12 -17.61
CA GLY A 237 10.40 -9.76 -16.90
C GLY A 237 9.90 -10.92 -16.04
N ASP A 238 10.66 -12.00 -16.00
CA ASP A 238 10.29 -13.24 -15.30
C ASP A 238 10.48 -13.11 -13.77
N GLU A 239 11.11 -12.04 -13.30
CA GLU A 239 11.24 -11.70 -11.89
C GLU A 239 9.96 -11.07 -11.29
N ASN A 240 9.03 -10.63 -12.15
CA ASN A 240 7.81 -9.95 -11.72
C ASN A 240 6.67 -10.95 -11.50
N PRO A 241 6.02 -10.95 -10.32
CA PRO A 241 5.07 -11.99 -9.92
C PRO A 241 3.95 -12.22 -10.93
N VAL A 242 3.35 -11.15 -11.44
CA VAL A 242 2.20 -11.29 -12.34
C VAL A 242 2.52 -11.95 -13.69
N ASN A 243 3.79 -11.93 -14.10
CA ASN A 243 4.22 -12.52 -15.36
C ASN A 243 4.49 -14.02 -15.25
N ILE A 244 4.76 -14.50 -14.04
CA ILE A 244 5.13 -15.90 -13.79
C ILE A 244 4.05 -16.71 -13.09
N LEU A 245 3.08 -16.04 -12.44
CA LEU A 245 2.03 -16.71 -11.68
C LEU A 245 0.75 -16.88 -12.51
N PRO A 246 0.08 -18.04 -12.41
CA PRO A 246 -1.32 -18.17 -12.79
C PRO A 246 -2.20 -17.19 -11.98
N ASP A 247 -3.36 -16.86 -12.51
CA ASP A 247 -4.23 -15.84 -11.92
C ASP A 247 -4.67 -16.20 -10.51
N ASP A 248 -4.99 -17.45 -10.22
CA ASP A 248 -5.34 -17.93 -8.89
C ASP A 248 -4.22 -17.74 -7.88
N GLN A 249 -2.96 -17.94 -8.29
CA GLN A 249 -1.79 -17.75 -7.42
C GLN A 249 -1.45 -16.26 -7.24
N ALA A 250 -1.63 -15.45 -8.27
CA ALA A 250 -1.49 -13.99 -8.16
C ALA A 250 -2.56 -13.40 -7.23
N ILE A 251 -3.81 -13.87 -7.32
CA ILE A 251 -4.90 -13.50 -6.40
C ILE A 251 -4.56 -13.92 -4.97
N LEU A 252 -4.12 -15.16 -4.78
CA LEU A 252 -3.76 -15.68 -3.46
C LEU A 252 -2.66 -14.85 -2.79
N LEU A 253 -1.59 -14.51 -3.54
CA LEU A 253 -0.50 -13.66 -3.07
C LEU A 253 -1.00 -12.25 -2.70
N ALA A 254 -1.81 -11.63 -3.56
CA ALA A 254 -2.36 -10.31 -3.30
C ALA A 254 -3.32 -10.31 -2.09
N ARG A 255 -4.21 -11.29 -1.97
CA ARG A 255 -5.11 -11.45 -0.82
C ARG A 255 -4.35 -11.68 0.48
N TYR A 256 -3.27 -12.46 0.46
CA TYR A 256 -2.41 -12.64 1.63
C TYR A 256 -1.83 -11.30 2.12
N MET A 257 -1.34 -10.45 1.21
CA MET A 257 -0.83 -9.12 1.56
C MET A 257 -1.94 -8.19 2.06
N VAL A 258 -3.12 -8.21 1.45
CA VAL A 258 -4.27 -7.42 1.89
C VAL A 258 -4.75 -7.87 3.27
N ALA A 259 -4.85 -9.17 3.54
CA ALA A 259 -5.19 -9.70 4.87
C ALA A 259 -4.17 -9.24 5.93
N ARG A 260 -2.87 -9.21 5.55
CA ARG A 260 -1.78 -8.82 6.45
C ARG A 260 -1.74 -7.33 6.77
N TRP A 261 -1.97 -6.47 5.77
CA TRP A 261 -1.82 -5.01 5.91
C TRP A 261 -3.13 -4.21 5.80
N GLY A 262 -4.28 -4.85 5.60
CA GLY A 262 -5.58 -4.18 5.50
C GLY A 262 -6.05 -3.47 6.77
N ALA A 263 -5.41 -3.73 7.90
CA ALA A 263 -5.65 -3.04 9.17
C ALA A 263 -4.47 -2.10 9.56
N THR A 264 -3.76 -1.55 8.58
CA THR A 264 -2.78 -0.47 8.73
C THR A 264 -3.36 0.83 8.18
N TYR A 265 -2.52 1.80 7.80
CA TYR A 265 -2.97 3.03 7.14
C TYR A 265 -2.29 3.15 5.79
N GLY A 266 -3.07 3.13 4.72
CA GLY A 266 -2.47 3.10 3.39
C GLY A 266 -3.45 3.27 2.23
N ALA A 267 -2.93 2.94 1.06
CA ALA A 267 -3.65 2.73 -0.19
C ALA A 267 -2.97 1.58 -0.93
N TRP A 268 -3.58 1.09 -1.99
CA TRP A 268 -3.10 -0.07 -2.72
C TRP A 268 -2.79 0.27 -4.18
N PHE A 269 -1.64 -0.14 -4.66
CA PHE A 269 -1.41 -0.35 -6.07
C PHE A 269 -1.56 -1.84 -6.37
N LEU A 270 -2.66 -2.23 -7.03
CA LEU A 270 -2.86 -3.65 -7.37
C LEU A 270 -1.78 -4.13 -8.32
N GLY A 271 -1.51 -3.39 -9.38
CA GLY A 271 -0.43 -3.65 -10.32
C GLY A 271 0.50 -2.45 -10.47
N GLY A 272 1.78 -2.68 -10.77
CA GLY A 272 2.82 -1.66 -10.91
C GLY A 272 3.44 -1.63 -12.31
N ASP A 273 3.58 -0.43 -12.87
CA ASP A 273 4.25 -0.10 -14.14
C ASP A 273 3.88 -1.04 -15.30
N GLY A 274 2.57 -1.26 -15.49
CA GLY A 274 2.05 -2.25 -16.44
C GLY A 274 1.28 -1.69 -17.62
N ASP A 275 1.10 -2.52 -18.63
CA ASP A 275 0.12 -2.29 -19.68
C ASP A 275 -1.22 -2.87 -19.25
N TYR A 276 -2.20 -2.01 -19.07
CA TYR A 276 -3.54 -2.37 -18.59
C TYR A 276 -4.61 -2.11 -19.65
N SER A 277 -4.25 -2.14 -20.91
CA SER A 277 -5.14 -1.94 -22.06
C SER A 277 -5.51 -3.27 -22.76
N GLY A 278 -6.54 -3.25 -23.58
CA GLY A 278 -6.96 -4.37 -24.40
C GLY A 278 -7.22 -5.66 -23.61
N THR A 279 -6.63 -6.77 -24.03
CA THR A 279 -6.77 -8.09 -23.37
C THR A 279 -6.20 -8.11 -21.96
N GLN A 280 -5.17 -7.33 -21.68
CA GLN A 280 -4.60 -7.22 -20.33
C GLN A 280 -5.58 -6.57 -19.35
N ALA A 281 -6.37 -5.60 -19.79
CA ALA A 281 -7.38 -4.99 -18.94
C ALA A 281 -8.38 -6.02 -18.39
N ALA A 282 -8.80 -6.99 -19.19
CA ALA A 282 -9.72 -8.05 -18.76
C ALA A 282 -9.13 -8.90 -17.62
N ARG A 283 -7.86 -9.31 -17.75
CA ARG A 283 -7.15 -10.03 -16.69
C ARG A 283 -7.12 -9.22 -15.40
N TRP A 284 -6.71 -7.97 -15.46
CA TRP A 284 -6.58 -7.11 -14.28
C TRP A 284 -7.94 -6.78 -13.63
N ARG A 285 -9.03 -6.68 -14.40
CA ARG A 285 -10.37 -6.57 -13.83
C ARG A 285 -10.73 -7.81 -13.01
N THR A 286 -10.42 -9.01 -13.52
CA THR A 286 -10.63 -10.28 -12.80
C THR A 286 -9.81 -10.32 -11.50
N LEU A 287 -8.52 -9.99 -11.56
CA LEU A 287 -7.65 -9.93 -10.37
C LEU A 287 -8.19 -8.92 -9.34
N GLY A 288 -8.52 -7.71 -9.78
CA GLY A 288 -9.00 -6.65 -8.90
C GLY A 288 -10.33 -6.99 -8.24
N GLN A 289 -11.27 -7.55 -9.00
CA GLN A 289 -12.55 -8.02 -8.46
C GLN A 289 -12.37 -9.14 -7.44
N ALA A 290 -11.46 -10.08 -7.69
CA ALA A 290 -11.18 -11.18 -6.76
C ALA A 290 -10.49 -10.72 -5.47
N VAL A 291 -9.64 -9.68 -5.53
CA VAL A 291 -8.90 -9.18 -4.36
C VAL A 291 -9.72 -8.17 -3.55
N PHE A 292 -10.46 -7.26 -4.21
CA PHE A 292 -11.08 -6.11 -3.58
C PHE A 292 -12.61 -6.05 -3.73
N GLY A 293 -13.22 -6.91 -4.56
CA GLY A 293 -14.64 -6.78 -4.93
C GLY A 293 -15.65 -7.04 -3.82
N GLY A 294 -15.28 -7.70 -2.74
CA GLY A 294 -16.18 -8.15 -1.70
C GLY A 294 -16.02 -7.46 -0.34
N SER A 295 -15.05 -6.60 -0.14
CA SER A 295 -14.72 -6.04 1.16
C SER A 295 -14.50 -4.53 1.13
N ARG A 296 -14.69 -3.87 2.28
CA ARG A 296 -14.23 -2.50 2.49
C ARG A 296 -12.70 -2.49 2.49
N HIS A 297 -12.11 -1.59 1.72
CA HIS A 297 -10.66 -1.48 1.59
C HIS A 297 -10.24 0.00 1.47
N PHE A 298 -8.96 0.26 1.67
CA PHE A 298 -8.34 1.55 1.38
C PHE A 298 -8.43 1.88 -0.11
N PRO A 299 -8.18 3.15 -0.52
CA PRO A 299 -8.16 3.50 -1.92
C PRO A 299 -7.26 2.57 -2.74
N VAL A 300 -7.78 2.13 -3.89
CA VAL A 300 -7.07 1.23 -4.81
C VAL A 300 -6.85 1.93 -6.14
N PHE A 301 -5.61 1.84 -6.62
CA PHE A 301 -5.15 2.33 -7.91
C PHE A 301 -4.62 1.19 -8.76
N MET A 302 -4.61 1.43 -10.08
CA MET A 302 -3.65 0.81 -10.99
C MET A 302 -2.49 1.78 -11.21
N HIS A 303 -1.27 1.25 -11.36
CA HIS A 303 -0.08 2.03 -11.70
C HIS A 303 0.32 1.71 -13.15
N PRO A 304 -0.26 2.42 -14.15
CA PRO A 304 0.00 2.15 -15.55
C PRO A 304 1.40 2.61 -15.98
N LYS A 305 1.93 2.02 -17.06
CA LYS A 305 3.18 2.46 -17.68
C LYS A 305 3.11 3.93 -18.13
N GLY A 306 4.27 4.55 -18.35
CA GLY A 306 4.40 5.95 -18.72
C GLY A 306 3.49 6.38 -19.86
N LYS A 307 2.78 7.49 -19.68
CA LYS A 307 1.86 8.12 -20.63
C LYS A 307 0.67 7.21 -21.02
N SER A 308 0.28 6.29 -20.15
CA SER A 308 -0.94 5.48 -20.28
C SER A 308 -2.06 6.01 -19.40
N TRP A 309 -3.29 5.91 -19.91
CA TRP A 309 -4.49 6.34 -19.23
C TRP A 309 -5.51 5.22 -19.29
N VAL A 310 -6.00 4.79 -18.14
CA VAL A 310 -6.76 3.53 -18.00
C VAL A 310 -8.21 3.74 -17.51
N LEU A 311 -8.70 4.97 -17.56
CA LEU A 311 -10.05 5.28 -17.09
C LEU A 311 -11.12 4.44 -17.80
N GLU A 312 -11.04 4.34 -19.12
CA GLU A 312 -12.07 3.66 -19.92
C GLU A 312 -12.06 2.15 -19.68
N GLU A 313 -10.87 1.56 -19.54
CA GLU A 313 -10.70 0.13 -19.29
C GLU A 313 -11.27 -0.31 -17.93
N PHE A 314 -11.25 0.59 -16.94
CA PHE A 314 -11.68 0.30 -15.57
C PHE A 314 -12.84 1.19 -15.10
N ARG A 315 -13.56 1.82 -16.02
CA ARG A 315 -14.66 2.75 -15.70
C ARG A 315 -15.68 2.13 -14.74
N ASP A 316 -16.10 0.92 -15.01
CA ASP A 316 -17.16 0.23 -14.28
C ASP A 316 -16.66 -0.57 -13.07
N GLU A 317 -15.35 -0.60 -12.86
CA GLU A 317 -14.73 -1.34 -11.77
C GLU A 317 -14.86 -0.58 -10.44
N LYS A 318 -15.78 -1.03 -9.60
CA LYS A 318 -16.06 -0.39 -8.30
C LYS A 318 -14.90 -0.50 -7.32
N TRP A 319 -14.09 -1.54 -7.44
CA TRP A 319 -12.93 -1.77 -6.59
C TRP A 319 -11.79 -0.77 -6.86
N MET A 320 -11.65 -0.28 -8.10
CA MET A 320 -10.66 0.77 -8.42
C MET A 320 -11.23 2.13 -8.04
N THR A 321 -10.91 2.60 -6.86
CA THR A 321 -11.52 3.80 -6.28
C THR A 321 -10.80 5.10 -6.59
N ALA A 322 -9.55 5.02 -7.05
CA ALA A 322 -8.73 6.17 -7.44
C ALA A 322 -8.00 5.90 -8.75
N LEU A 323 -7.65 6.95 -9.47
CA LEU A 323 -7.05 6.90 -10.80
C LEU A 323 -5.61 7.41 -10.73
N GLY A 324 -4.66 6.50 -10.87
CA GLY A 324 -3.24 6.80 -11.00
C GLY A 324 -2.83 6.95 -12.46
N TYR A 325 -1.91 7.84 -12.74
CA TYR A 325 -1.24 7.92 -14.02
C TYR A 325 0.24 8.22 -13.84
N GLN A 326 1.04 7.89 -14.84
CA GLN A 326 2.48 8.11 -14.87
C GLN A 326 2.82 9.06 -16.03
N SER A 327 3.31 10.27 -15.75
CA SER A 327 3.81 11.15 -16.83
C SER A 327 5.21 10.77 -17.31
N GLY A 328 5.94 10.00 -16.48
CA GLY A 328 7.22 9.39 -16.83
C GLY A 328 8.42 10.31 -16.73
N HIS A 329 9.61 9.73 -17.00
CA HIS A 329 10.91 10.35 -16.73
C HIS A 329 11.49 11.03 -17.97
N ASP A 330 10.75 12.03 -18.52
CA ASP A 330 11.21 12.84 -19.62
C ASP A 330 10.84 14.32 -19.42
N ILE A 331 11.59 15.21 -20.04
CA ILE A 331 11.50 16.67 -19.90
C ILE A 331 11.29 17.36 -21.24
N ASN A 332 10.95 16.61 -22.29
CA ASN A 332 10.65 17.14 -23.61
C ASN A 332 9.24 17.74 -23.68
N ASP A 333 8.98 18.52 -24.74
CA ASP A 333 7.69 19.19 -24.93
C ASP A 333 6.52 18.21 -25.04
N ALA A 334 6.73 17.01 -25.56
CA ALA A 334 5.67 15.98 -25.65
C ALA A 334 5.24 15.51 -24.25
N THR A 335 6.17 15.34 -23.31
CA THR A 335 5.85 14.99 -21.92
C THR A 335 5.16 16.15 -21.20
N ASN A 336 5.67 17.37 -21.38
CA ASN A 336 5.08 18.58 -20.83
C ASN A 336 3.65 18.79 -21.34
N ASN A 337 3.42 18.64 -22.64
CA ASN A 337 2.09 18.71 -23.24
C ASN A 337 1.17 17.59 -22.74
N TRP A 338 1.71 16.39 -22.49
CA TRP A 338 0.91 15.29 -21.95
C TRP A 338 0.38 15.59 -20.54
N ILE A 339 1.19 16.27 -19.70
CA ILE A 339 0.74 16.72 -18.37
C ILE A 339 -0.33 17.81 -18.50
N HIS A 340 -0.11 18.82 -19.33
CA HIS A 340 -0.98 19.99 -19.46
C HIS A 340 -2.28 19.74 -20.23
N HIS A 341 -2.22 18.96 -21.30
CA HIS A 341 -3.29 18.77 -22.28
C HIS A 341 -3.63 17.29 -22.50
N GLY A 342 -3.05 16.41 -21.69
CA GLY A 342 -3.24 14.98 -21.78
C GLY A 342 -4.60 14.49 -21.23
N PRO A 343 -4.76 13.18 -21.08
CA PRO A 343 -6.03 12.60 -20.67
C PRO A 343 -6.50 13.11 -19.30
N ALA A 344 -5.59 13.32 -18.33
CA ALA A 344 -5.97 13.77 -17.01
C ALA A 344 -6.76 15.09 -17.05
N THR A 345 -6.34 16.08 -17.88
CA THR A 345 -7.03 17.38 -18.00
C THR A 345 -8.36 17.31 -18.72
N ARG A 346 -8.54 16.33 -19.61
CA ARG A 346 -9.78 16.17 -20.40
C ARG A 346 -10.81 15.30 -19.70
N ASP A 347 -10.35 14.33 -18.93
CA ASP A 347 -11.17 13.20 -18.50
C ASP A 347 -11.45 13.19 -16.97
N TRP A 348 -10.83 14.08 -16.19
CA TRP A 348 -11.03 14.13 -14.73
C TRP A 348 -12.51 14.31 -14.33
N ALA A 349 -13.29 15.00 -15.16
CA ALA A 349 -14.70 15.24 -14.93
C ALA A 349 -15.63 14.10 -15.41
N LYS A 350 -15.07 13.08 -16.07
CA LYS A 350 -15.88 11.94 -16.54
C LYS A 350 -16.42 11.11 -15.38
N LEU A 351 -17.65 10.63 -15.51
CA LEU A 351 -18.30 9.78 -14.52
C LEU A 351 -17.94 8.30 -14.70
N PRO A 352 -17.83 7.53 -13.62
CA PRO A 352 -17.88 7.99 -12.23
C PRO A 352 -16.61 8.77 -11.86
N HIS A 353 -16.74 9.86 -11.11
CA HIS A 353 -15.58 10.60 -10.64
C HIS A 353 -14.67 9.69 -9.79
N ARG A 354 -13.36 9.92 -9.88
CA ARG A 354 -12.33 9.30 -9.06
C ARG A 354 -11.27 10.34 -8.74
N PRO A 355 -10.67 10.33 -7.52
CA PRO A 355 -9.47 11.10 -7.26
C PRO A 355 -8.39 10.77 -8.28
N VAL A 356 -7.81 11.78 -8.93
CA VAL A 356 -6.75 11.62 -9.93
C VAL A 356 -5.41 12.00 -9.30
N VAL A 357 -4.38 11.18 -9.49
CA VAL A 357 -3.03 11.42 -8.95
C VAL A 357 -1.99 11.11 -10.03
N ASN A 358 -1.04 12.02 -10.25
CA ASN A 358 0.19 11.68 -10.97
C ASN A 358 1.11 10.94 -10.00
N ILE A 359 1.08 9.60 -10.08
CA ILE A 359 1.75 8.71 -9.12
C ILE A 359 3.22 8.46 -9.49
N GLU A 360 3.65 8.84 -10.70
CA GLU A 360 5.04 8.76 -11.13
C GLU A 360 5.35 9.85 -12.18
N PRO A 361 5.66 11.08 -11.71
CA PRO A 361 6.19 12.14 -12.56
C PRO A 361 7.70 11.95 -12.83
N ALA A 362 8.33 12.95 -13.42
CA ALA A 362 9.77 12.99 -13.58
C ALA A 362 10.50 12.90 -12.23
N TYR A 363 11.48 12.00 -12.11
CA TYR A 363 12.29 11.85 -10.90
C TYR A 363 13.53 12.71 -10.93
N GLU A 364 13.83 13.37 -9.81
CA GLU A 364 15.03 14.19 -9.66
C GLU A 364 16.30 13.33 -9.76
N GLY A 365 17.25 13.78 -10.59
CA GLY A 365 18.50 13.06 -10.81
C GLY A 365 18.42 11.85 -11.74
N HIS A 366 17.20 11.39 -12.13
CA HIS A 366 17.04 10.35 -13.14
C HIS A 366 17.40 10.89 -14.53
N ASN A 367 18.08 10.12 -15.36
CA ASN A 367 18.34 10.53 -16.72
C ASN A 367 17.05 10.65 -17.54
N SER A 368 16.79 11.84 -18.10
CA SER A 368 15.72 12.00 -19.09
C SER A 368 15.92 11.05 -20.27
N TYR A 369 14.87 10.31 -20.62
CA TYR A 369 14.96 9.31 -21.70
C TYR A 369 15.33 9.93 -23.05
N SER A 370 14.86 11.15 -23.35
CA SER A 370 15.16 11.83 -24.62
C SER A 370 16.48 12.60 -24.59
N LYS A 371 16.80 13.30 -23.50
CA LYS A 371 17.97 14.17 -23.43
C LYS A 371 19.21 13.52 -22.83
N LYS A 372 19.05 12.31 -22.23
CA LYS A 372 20.14 11.54 -21.61
C LYS A 372 20.96 12.32 -20.58
N GLN A 373 20.31 13.24 -19.87
CA GLN A 373 20.91 14.05 -18.80
C GLN A 373 20.05 13.98 -17.54
N PRO A 374 20.62 14.19 -16.35
CA PRO A 374 19.87 14.21 -15.12
C PRO A 374 18.77 15.29 -15.13
N ILE A 375 17.57 14.88 -14.69
CA ILE A 375 16.42 15.77 -14.51
C ILE A 375 16.67 16.66 -13.29
N THR A 376 16.57 17.96 -13.47
CA THR A 376 16.86 18.96 -12.44
C THR A 376 15.68 19.22 -11.52
N ALA A 377 15.96 19.84 -10.36
CA ALA A 377 14.92 20.28 -9.43
C ALA A 377 13.85 21.18 -10.08
N LEU A 378 14.26 22.10 -10.97
CA LEU A 378 13.31 22.97 -11.69
C LEU A 378 12.33 22.17 -12.56
N GLU A 379 12.84 21.16 -13.26
CA GLU A 379 12.04 20.33 -14.17
C GLU A 379 11.08 19.43 -13.38
N VAL A 380 11.53 18.90 -12.25
CA VAL A 380 10.66 18.14 -11.31
C VAL A 380 9.58 19.05 -10.76
N ARG A 381 9.91 20.21 -10.20
CA ARG A 381 8.92 21.18 -9.72
C ARG A 381 7.87 21.50 -10.77
N ARG A 382 8.31 21.78 -12.00
CA ARG A 382 7.40 22.05 -13.11
C ARG A 382 6.41 20.91 -13.32
N ALA A 383 6.88 19.66 -13.35
CA ALA A 383 6.02 18.50 -13.51
C ALA A 383 5.01 18.37 -12.33
N LEU A 384 5.45 18.60 -11.09
CA LEU A 384 4.58 18.53 -9.90
C LEU A 384 3.51 19.63 -9.94
N TYR A 385 3.89 20.90 -10.11
CA TYR A 385 2.95 22.02 -10.13
C TYR A 385 1.97 21.92 -11.32
N TRP A 386 2.43 21.51 -12.48
CA TRP A 386 1.57 21.37 -13.66
C TRP A 386 0.57 20.23 -13.49
N SER A 387 0.96 19.12 -12.83
CA SER A 387 0.03 18.04 -12.51
C SER A 387 -1.08 18.50 -11.56
N LEU A 388 -0.81 19.43 -10.65
CA LEU A 388 -1.76 19.90 -9.64
C LEU A 388 -2.59 21.10 -10.11
N LEU A 389 -2.00 22.01 -10.90
CA LEU A 389 -2.65 23.26 -11.30
C LEU A 389 -3.33 23.17 -12.68
N GLY A 390 -2.94 22.21 -13.52
CA GLY A 390 -3.55 21.99 -14.83
C GLY A 390 -4.90 21.29 -14.78
N THR A 391 -5.20 20.65 -13.70
CA THR A 391 -6.42 19.82 -13.52
C THR A 391 -6.70 19.65 -12.03
N PRO A 392 -7.97 19.58 -11.59
CA PRO A 392 -8.29 19.24 -10.21
C PRO A 392 -7.85 17.81 -9.89
N THR A 393 -6.61 17.66 -9.39
CA THR A 393 -6.06 16.37 -8.96
C THR A 393 -6.03 16.27 -7.45
N ALA A 394 -6.14 15.06 -6.93
CA ALA A 394 -6.12 14.78 -5.50
C ALA A 394 -4.72 14.83 -4.88
N GLY A 395 -3.70 14.95 -5.74
CA GLY A 395 -2.30 15.02 -5.31
C GLY A 395 -1.32 14.61 -6.39
N VAL A 396 -0.08 14.46 -5.98
CA VAL A 396 1.04 14.10 -6.84
C VAL A 396 2.07 13.31 -6.03
N SER A 397 2.89 12.50 -6.70
CA SER A 397 4.03 11.82 -6.09
C SER A 397 5.35 12.45 -6.56
N TYR A 398 6.40 12.19 -5.81
CA TYR A 398 7.78 12.58 -6.09
C TYR A 398 8.66 11.34 -6.12
N GLY A 399 9.80 11.41 -6.79
CA GLY A 399 10.84 10.40 -6.72
C GLY A 399 12.20 11.01 -6.96
N ALA A 400 13.22 10.39 -6.39
CA ALA A 400 14.62 10.76 -6.55
C ALA A 400 15.47 9.54 -6.95
N ALA A 401 16.34 9.70 -7.96
CA ALA A 401 17.34 8.70 -8.29
C ALA A 401 18.24 8.45 -7.08
N GLY A 402 18.46 7.21 -6.76
CA GLY A 402 19.10 6.78 -5.51
C GLY A 402 18.13 6.39 -4.43
N VAL A 403 17.08 7.18 -4.15
CA VAL A 403 16.06 6.85 -3.14
C VAL A 403 15.16 5.72 -3.61
N TRP A 404 14.60 5.81 -4.83
CA TRP A 404 13.65 4.79 -5.28
C TRP A 404 14.29 3.40 -5.41
N GLY A 405 15.54 3.32 -5.83
CA GLY A 405 16.32 2.08 -5.94
C GLY A 405 16.92 1.63 -4.62
N TRP A 406 17.00 2.52 -3.62
CA TRP A 406 17.77 2.34 -2.39
C TRP A 406 19.25 2.04 -2.71
N ASP A 407 19.82 2.85 -3.60
CA ASP A 407 21.10 2.61 -4.26
C ASP A 407 22.29 2.98 -3.37
N ALA A 408 23.43 2.30 -3.57
CA ALA A 408 24.68 2.60 -2.89
C ALA A 408 25.49 3.73 -3.57
N GLY A 409 25.18 4.04 -4.82
CA GLY A 409 25.83 5.12 -5.59
C GLY A 409 27.00 4.68 -6.48
N ASP A 410 27.22 3.39 -6.63
CA ASP A 410 28.37 2.82 -7.35
C ASP A 410 28.01 2.08 -8.65
N ALA A 411 26.73 1.80 -8.86
CA ALA A 411 26.23 1.11 -10.05
C ALA A 411 24.81 1.59 -10.42
N PRO A 412 24.35 1.38 -11.66
CA PRO A 412 22.95 1.56 -12.03
C PRO A 412 22.03 0.63 -11.21
N THR A 413 20.84 1.13 -10.91
CA THR A 413 19.81 0.28 -10.26
C THR A 413 19.53 -0.95 -11.11
N PRO A 414 19.45 -2.17 -10.51
CA PRO A 414 19.15 -3.39 -11.26
C PRO A 414 17.93 -3.24 -12.16
N GLY A 415 17.99 -3.79 -13.38
CA GLY A 415 16.90 -3.71 -14.35
C GLY A 415 16.62 -2.33 -14.95
N HIS A 416 17.43 -1.29 -14.61
CA HIS A 416 17.22 0.09 -15.04
C HIS A 416 18.51 0.78 -15.56
N PRO A 417 19.21 0.20 -16.54
CA PRO A 417 20.49 0.74 -17.01
C PRO A 417 20.37 2.14 -17.64
N ASP A 418 19.22 2.46 -18.21
CA ASP A 418 18.96 3.77 -18.85
C ASP A 418 18.71 4.91 -17.86
N ALA A 419 18.48 4.59 -16.59
CA ALA A 419 18.26 5.58 -15.53
C ALA A 419 19.54 6.35 -15.14
N GLY A 420 20.71 5.84 -15.57
CA GLY A 420 22.02 6.34 -15.17
C GLY A 420 22.49 5.69 -13.86
N THR A 421 23.71 6.03 -13.42
CA THR A 421 24.20 5.65 -12.10
C THR A 421 23.72 6.68 -11.09
N PRO A 422 22.81 6.32 -10.18
CA PRO A 422 22.28 7.25 -9.19
C PRO A 422 23.31 7.52 -8.09
N PRO A 423 23.22 8.63 -7.35
CA PRO A 423 23.96 8.76 -6.10
C PRO A 423 23.42 7.78 -5.04
N ALA A 424 24.17 7.65 -3.95
CA ALA A 424 23.69 6.87 -2.80
C ALA A 424 22.39 7.47 -2.25
N TRP A 425 21.49 6.61 -1.78
CA TRP A 425 20.14 7.01 -1.33
C TRP A 425 20.16 8.15 -0.29
N HIS A 426 21.10 8.14 0.65
CA HIS A 426 21.21 9.16 1.70
C HIS A 426 21.70 10.53 1.16
N VAL A 427 22.38 10.55 0.04
CA VAL A 427 22.73 11.78 -0.69
C VAL A 427 21.51 12.30 -1.44
N ALA A 428 20.82 11.42 -2.16
CA ALA A 428 19.62 11.76 -2.93
C ALA A 428 18.43 12.16 -2.04
N LEU A 429 18.41 11.74 -0.79
CA LEU A 429 17.38 12.12 0.20
C LEU A 429 17.32 13.64 0.41
N ASN A 430 18.43 14.34 0.19
CA ASN A 430 18.59 15.79 0.35
C ASN A 430 18.57 16.56 -0.98
N PHE A 431 18.03 15.99 -2.03
CA PHE A 431 17.88 16.68 -3.31
C PHE A 431 16.95 17.89 -3.20
N GLU A 432 17.24 18.93 -3.99
CA GLU A 432 16.62 20.25 -3.89
C GLU A 432 15.09 20.22 -4.06
N ALA A 433 14.57 19.50 -5.08
CA ALA A 433 13.12 19.43 -5.26
C ALA A 433 12.44 18.66 -4.13
N GLY A 434 13.10 17.64 -3.57
CA GLY A 434 12.63 16.92 -2.39
C GLY A 434 12.45 17.84 -1.17
N GLU A 435 13.39 18.74 -0.92
CA GLU A 435 13.28 19.79 0.11
C GLU A 435 12.15 20.78 -0.19
N GLN A 436 11.99 21.13 -1.46
CA GLN A 436 11.00 22.13 -1.90
C GLN A 436 9.55 21.58 -1.95
N VAL A 437 9.35 20.28 -1.86
CA VAL A 437 8.03 19.66 -1.69
C VAL A 437 7.29 20.22 -0.48
N ALA A 438 8.00 20.64 0.57
CA ALA A 438 7.42 21.28 1.74
C ALA A 438 6.57 22.52 1.38
N TYR A 439 7.03 23.35 0.44
CA TYR A 439 6.29 24.53 -0.02
C TYR A 439 5.00 24.15 -0.76
N LEU A 440 5.09 23.14 -1.63
CA LEU A 440 3.92 22.61 -2.34
C LEU A 440 2.89 22.03 -1.38
N SER A 441 3.34 21.20 -0.44
CA SER A 441 2.48 20.63 0.60
C SER A 441 1.83 21.71 1.48
N ALA A 442 2.56 22.75 1.87
CA ALA A 442 2.04 23.84 2.66
C ALA A 442 0.96 24.63 1.88
N LEU A 443 1.20 24.93 0.59
CA LEU A 443 0.25 25.61 -0.28
C LEU A 443 -1.09 24.87 -0.34
N PHE A 444 -1.04 23.57 -0.70
CA PHE A 444 -2.27 22.78 -0.89
C PHE A 444 -2.98 22.40 0.42
N LYS A 445 -2.30 22.47 1.56
CA LYS A 445 -2.93 22.29 2.88
C LYS A 445 -3.52 23.59 3.45
N SER A 446 -3.23 24.74 2.84
CA SER A 446 -3.72 26.05 3.30
C SER A 446 -5.01 26.50 2.62
N ILE A 447 -5.42 25.80 1.58
CA ILE A 447 -6.64 26.05 0.80
C ILE A 447 -7.63 24.90 0.97
#